data_7e3607459fd7366f4642d593880984e0
#
_entry.id   7e3607459fd7366f4642d593880984e0
#
_cell.length_a   1.000
_cell.length_b   1.000
_cell.length_c   1.000
_cell.angle_alpha   90.00
_cell.angle_beta   90.00
_cell.angle_gamma   90.00
#
_symmetry.space_group_name_H-M   'P 1'
#
loop_
_entity.id
_entity.type
_entity.pdbx_description
1 polymer ?
#
loop_
_entity_poly.entity_id
_entity_poly.type
_entity_poly.pdbx_seq_one_letter_code
_entity_poly.pdbx_strand_id
1 'polypeptide(L)'
;HGVVIGETAEIGDNVTLYQGVTLGGTGKEQGKRHPTLGDNVMVSAGAKVLGSFKIGENSKIGAGSVVLKEVPANCTVVGVPGRIVKQDGAKIPRMDMNQVDLPDPISNDIKELQVDNLRMHKKLMELENQLKMVAHAQCAKEEKEQ
;
A
#
# COMPACT_ATOMS: atom_id res chain seq x y z
N HIS A 1 1.74 -27.14 -3.09
CA HIS A 1 2.19 -25.95 -3.81
C HIS A 1 3.51 -25.49 -3.21
N GLY A 2 4.58 -25.65 -3.99
CA GLY A 2 5.95 -25.36 -3.56
C GLY A 2 6.27 -23.87 -3.48
N VAL A 3 7.47 -23.58 -2.99
CA VAL A 3 8.13 -22.29 -3.08
C VAL A 3 9.08 -22.32 -4.25
N VAL A 4 9.12 -21.29 -5.08
CA VAL A 4 10.05 -21.14 -6.19
C VAL A 4 11.10 -20.09 -5.83
N ILE A 5 12.34 -20.51 -5.78
CA ILE A 5 13.48 -19.61 -5.49
C ILE A 5 14.37 -19.59 -6.72
N GLY A 6 14.54 -18.41 -7.29
CA GLY A 6 15.39 -18.20 -8.46
C GLY A 6 16.87 -18.43 -8.14
N GLU A 7 17.61 -18.84 -9.12
CA GLU A 7 19.03 -19.25 -9.05
C GLU A 7 19.96 -18.23 -8.38
N THR A 8 19.71 -16.93 -8.62
CA THR A 8 20.56 -15.84 -8.08
C THR A 8 19.89 -15.12 -6.90
N ALA A 9 18.84 -15.70 -6.29
CA ALA A 9 18.24 -15.14 -5.09
C ALA A 9 19.21 -15.26 -3.90
N GLU A 10 19.26 -14.22 -3.08
CA GLU A 10 19.99 -14.21 -1.83
C GLU A 10 19.00 -14.08 -0.68
N ILE A 11 19.18 -14.87 0.37
CA ILE A 11 18.25 -14.93 1.49
C ILE A 11 19.03 -14.80 2.78
N GLY A 12 18.70 -13.79 3.57
CA GLY A 12 19.29 -13.52 4.87
C GLY A 12 18.84 -14.51 5.96
N ASP A 13 19.15 -14.18 7.21
CA ASP A 13 18.84 -15.02 8.36
C ASP A 13 17.36 -14.90 8.79
N ASN A 14 16.82 -16.00 9.33
CA ASN A 14 15.46 -16.08 9.88
C ASN A 14 14.35 -15.63 8.91
N VAL A 15 14.52 -15.80 7.62
CA VAL A 15 13.51 -15.52 6.61
C VAL A 15 12.43 -16.59 6.61
N THR A 16 11.17 -16.16 6.57
CA THR A 16 10.02 -17.06 6.49
C THR A 16 9.36 -16.94 5.12
N LEU A 17 9.29 -18.06 4.38
CA LEU A 17 8.60 -18.14 3.09
C LEU A 17 7.42 -19.10 3.21
N TYR A 18 6.23 -18.63 2.87
CA TYR A 18 5.03 -19.47 2.85
C TYR A 18 4.85 -20.16 1.50
N GLN A 19 3.90 -21.09 1.44
CA GLN A 19 3.58 -21.83 0.24
C GLN A 19 3.22 -20.94 -0.95
N GLY A 20 3.64 -21.34 -2.15
CA GLY A 20 3.33 -20.61 -3.40
C GLY A 20 4.10 -19.31 -3.60
N VAL A 21 5.05 -19.00 -2.72
CA VAL A 21 5.95 -17.84 -2.88
C VAL A 21 6.84 -18.05 -4.10
N THR A 22 7.07 -16.96 -4.86
CA THR A 22 8.02 -16.94 -5.97
C THR A 22 9.02 -15.80 -5.77
N LEU A 23 10.30 -16.14 -5.68
CA LEU A 23 11.43 -15.23 -5.77
C LEU A 23 11.98 -15.32 -7.18
N GLY A 24 11.47 -14.49 -8.09
CA GLY A 24 11.70 -14.58 -9.52
C GLY A 24 12.43 -13.39 -10.12
N GLY A 25 12.79 -13.51 -11.39
CA GLY A 25 13.29 -12.42 -12.21
C GLY A 25 12.22 -11.86 -13.14
N THR A 26 12.49 -10.72 -13.75
CA THR A 26 11.61 -10.09 -14.76
C THR A 26 11.82 -10.65 -16.17
N GLY A 27 12.81 -11.49 -16.38
CA GLY A 27 13.19 -12.05 -17.68
C GLY A 27 13.99 -11.09 -18.58
N LYS A 28 14.28 -9.88 -18.12
CA LYS A 28 14.98 -8.85 -18.89
C LYS A 28 16.47 -8.73 -18.54
N GLU A 29 16.90 -9.25 -17.41
CA GLU A 29 18.23 -9.07 -16.85
C GLU A 29 19.05 -10.35 -16.96
N GLN A 30 20.34 -10.21 -17.24
CA GLN A 30 21.34 -11.29 -17.18
C GLN A 30 22.14 -11.15 -15.88
N GLY A 31 22.65 -12.26 -15.34
CA GLY A 31 23.39 -12.27 -14.07
C GLY A 31 22.48 -12.23 -12.87
N LYS A 32 22.67 -11.28 -11.96
CA LYS A 32 21.81 -11.06 -10.77
C LYS A 32 20.44 -10.56 -11.21
N ARG A 33 19.47 -11.45 -11.26
CA ARG A 33 18.08 -11.20 -11.73
C ARG A 33 17.00 -11.52 -10.74
N HIS A 34 17.37 -12.10 -9.61
CA HIS A 34 16.44 -12.49 -8.54
C HIS A 34 16.65 -11.65 -7.29
N PRO A 35 15.63 -11.52 -6.44
CA PRO A 35 15.68 -10.63 -5.29
C PRO A 35 16.68 -11.06 -4.22
N THR A 36 17.10 -10.07 -3.43
CA THR A 36 17.83 -10.24 -2.18
C THR A 36 16.90 -9.94 -1.02
N LEU A 37 16.70 -10.90 -0.12
CA LEU A 37 15.93 -10.72 1.10
C LEU A 37 16.87 -10.46 2.28
N GLY A 38 16.61 -9.40 3.02
CA GLY A 38 17.30 -9.13 4.29
C GLY A 38 16.85 -10.07 5.41
N ASP A 39 17.39 -9.88 6.60
CA ASP A 39 17.11 -10.71 7.77
C ASP A 39 15.68 -10.50 8.28
N ASN A 40 15.11 -11.56 8.86
CA ASN A 40 13.78 -11.56 9.47
C ASN A 40 12.66 -11.14 8.50
N VAL A 41 12.84 -11.26 7.19
CA VAL A 41 11.80 -10.98 6.19
C VAL A 41 10.77 -12.10 6.20
N MET A 42 9.49 -11.73 6.14
CA MET A 42 8.38 -12.66 5.97
C MET A 42 7.70 -12.44 4.61
N VAL A 43 7.59 -13.51 3.83
CA VAL A 43 6.87 -13.49 2.54
C VAL A 43 5.69 -14.44 2.64
N SER A 44 4.49 -13.88 2.67
CA SER A 44 3.24 -14.63 2.88
C SER A 44 2.81 -15.42 1.65
N ALA A 45 1.82 -16.30 1.85
CA ALA A 45 1.37 -17.28 0.87
C ALA A 45 1.04 -16.66 -0.50
N GLY A 46 1.55 -17.28 -1.56
CA GLY A 46 1.29 -16.89 -2.95
C GLY A 46 1.91 -15.56 -3.39
N ALA A 47 2.65 -14.87 -2.53
CA ALA A 47 3.30 -13.63 -2.90
C ALA A 47 4.43 -13.86 -3.93
N LYS A 48 4.62 -12.87 -4.80
CA LYS A 48 5.64 -12.89 -5.86
C LYS A 48 6.55 -11.68 -5.71
N VAL A 49 7.85 -11.92 -5.62
CA VAL A 49 8.89 -10.90 -5.60
C VAL A 49 9.70 -11.06 -6.89
N LEU A 50 9.58 -10.12 -7.81
CA LEU A 50 10.06 -10.26 -9.17
C LEU A 50 11.03 -9.14 -9.54
N GLY A 51 12.32 -9.45 -9.61
CA GLY A 51 13.39 -8.51 -9.98
C GLY A 51 14.63 -8.64 -9.09
N SER A 52 15.71 -7.94 -9.46
CA SER A 52 17.02 -7.99 -8.82
C SER A 52 17.20 -7.01 -7.64
N PHE A 53 16.11 -6.50 -7.09
CA PHE A 53 16.12 -5.52 -6.01
C PHE A 53 16.16 -6.16 -4.61
N LYS A 54 16.40 -5.33 -3.61
CA LYS A 54 16.48 -5.73 -2.21
C LYS A 54 15.15 -5.53 -1.48
N ILE A 55 14.78 -6.51 -0.65
CA ILE A 55 13.77 -6.39 0.40
C ILE A 55 14.53 -6.17 1.71
N GLY A 56 14.31 -5.03 2.34
CA GLY A 56 14.97 -4.67 3.59
C GLY A 56 14.59 -5.57 4.76
N GLU A 57 15.44 -5.61 5.75
CA GLU A 57 15.27 -6.42 6.96
C GLU A 57 13.96 -6.14 7.70
N ASN A 58 13.45 -7.11 8.43
CA ASN A 58 12.21 -7.04 9.22
C ASN A 58 10.96 -6.65 8.41
N SER A 59 11.00 -6.76 7.07
CA SER A 59 9.85 -6.41 6.22
C SER A 59 8.91 -7.59 6.04
N LYS A 60 7.62 -7.26 5.83
CA LYS A 60 6.55 -8.24 5.60
C LYS A 60 5.92 -8.03 4.24
N ILE A 61 5.80 -9.09 3.48
CA ILE A 61 5.10 -9.10 2.20
C ILE A 61 3.79 -9.85 2.38
N GLY A 62 2.67 -9.16 2.15
CA GLY A 62 1.33 -9.70 2.33
C GLY A 62 1.00 -10.82 1.34
N ALA A 63 0.03 -11.66 1.70
CA ALA A 63 -0.39 -12.78 0.88
C ALA A 63 -0.89 -12.33 -0.50
N GLY A 64 -0.52 -13.05 -1.56
CA GLY A 64 -0.88 -12.74 -2.94
C GLY A 64 -0.29 -11.46 -3.52
N SER A 65 0.54 -10.73 -2.78
CA SER A 65 1.15 -9.49 -3.26
C SER A 65 2.18 -9.73 -4.37
N VAL A 66 2.29 -8.76 -5.29
CA VAL A 66 3.29 -8.78 -6.35
C VAL A 66 4.23 -7.60 -6.18
N VAL A 67 5.42 -7.84 -5.71
CA VAL A 67 6.45 -6.83 -5.44
C VAL A 67 7.36 -6.70 -6.67
N LEU A 68 7.46 -5.49 -7.19
CA LEU A 68 8.20 -5.16 -8.41
C LEU A 68 9.26 -4.07 -8.20
N LYS A 69 9.41 -3.60 -6.95
CA LYS A 69 10.33 -2.53 -6.59
C LYS A 69 10.98 -2.84 -5.25
N GLU A 70 12.09 -2.17 -4.99
CA GLU A 70 12.80 -2.22 -3.72
C GLU A 70 11.88 -1.86 -2.54
N VAL A 71 12.07 -2.57 -1.43
CA VAL A 71 11.32 -2.35 -0.19
C VAL A 71 12.33 -1.99 0.91
N PRO A 72 12.19 -0.82 1.55
CA PRO A 72 13.01 -0.45 2.70
C PRO A 72 12.83 -1.40 3.88
N ALA A 73 13.72 -1.33 4.85
CA ALA A 73 13.60 -2.10 6.08
C ALA A 73 12.35 -1.71 6.90
N ASN A 74 11.85 -2.64 7.70
CA ASN A 74 10.71 -2.46 8.61
C ASN A 74 9.41 -2.05 7.91
N CYS A 75 9.20 -2.48 6.67
CA CYS A 75 8.03 -2.13 5.87
C CYS A 75 7.06 -3.31 5.74
N THR A 76 5.78 -2.98 5.61
CA THR A 76 4.74 -3.92 5.18
C THR A 76 4.27 -3.56 3.78
N VAL A 77 4.29 -4.54 2.87
CA VAL A 77 3.88 -4.38 1.47
C VAL A 77 2.69 -5.28 1.18
N VAL A 78 1.65 -4.73 0.56
CA VAL A 78 0.47 -5.50 0.14
C VAL A 78 -0.03 -5.04 -1.23
N GLY A 79 -0.75 -5.91 -1.91
CA GLY A 79 -1.46 -5.63 -3.16
C GLY A 79 -0.73 -6.00 -4.45
N VAL A 80 -1.41 -5.75 -5.56
CA VAL A 80 -0.93 -6.00 -6.94
C VAL A 80 -1.20 -4.75 -7.80
N PRO A 81 -0.17 -3.96 -8.14
CA PRO A 81 1.23 -4.04 -7.69
C PRO A 81 1.38 -3.74 -6.19
N GLY A 82 2.41 -4.32 -5.57
CA GLY A 82 2.69 -4.16 -4.14
C GLY A 82 2.99 -2.70 -3.77
N ARG A 83 2.31 -2.21 -2.73
CA ARG A 83 2.52 -0.87 -2.16
C ARG A 83 2.91 -0.99 -0.69
N ILE A 84 3.80 -0.12 -0.25
CA ILE A 84 4.14 0.00 1.16
C ILE A 84 2.96 0.66 1.87
N VAL A 85 2.36 -0.06 2.83
CA VAL A 85 1.19 0.42 3.59
C VAL A 85 1.53 0.74 5.03
N LYS A 86 2.66 0.24 5.53
CA LYS A 86 3.17 0.53 6.86
C LYS A 86 4.68 0.58 6.81
N GLN A 87 5.24 1.60 7.43
CA GLN A 87 6.66 1.74 7.69
C GLN A 87 6.81 2.08 9.16
N ASP A 88 7.26 1.12 9.97
CA ASP A 88 7.46 1.30 11.41
C ASP A 88 8.94 1.34 11.74
N GLY A 89 9.35 2.41 12.41
CA GLY A 89 10.62 2.47 13.10
C GLY A 89 10.69 1.60 14.37
N ALA A 90 9.58 0.90 14.73
CA ALA A 90 9.53 0.01 15.86
C ALA A 90 10.03 -1.39 15.49
N LYS A 91 10.82 -2.02 16.35
CA LYS A 91 11.21 -3.43 16.18
C LYS A 91 9.97 -4.29 16.08
N ILE A 92 9.74 -4.87 14.91
CA ILE A 92 8.70 -5.89 14.72
C ILE A 92 9.14 -7.12 15.53
N PRO A 93 8.27 -7.67 16.38
CA PRO A 93 8.58 -8.90 17.09
C PRO A 93 8.95 -10.02 16.11
N ARG A 94 10.03 -10.74 16.38
CA ARG A 94 10.58 -11.80 15.50
C ARG A 94 9.61 -12.92 15.12
N MET A 95 8.39 -12.94 15.69
CA MET A 95 7.43 -14.05 15.52
C MET A 95 5.99 -13.60 15.22
N ASP A 96 5.77 -12.43 14.67
CA ASP A 96 4.42 -12.08 14.23
C ASP A 96 4.12 -12.73 12.87
N MET A 97 3.46 -13.88 12.92
CA MET A 97 2.99 -14.64 11.74
C MET A 97 1.59 -14.21 11.29
N ASN A 98 1.10 -13.05 11.71
CA ASN A 98 -0.21 -12.55 11.32
C ASN A 98 -0.24 -12.24 9.82
N GLN A 99 -1.00 -13.05 9.08
CA GLN A 99 -1.23 -12.90 7.65
C GLN A 99 -2.61 -12.26 7.35
N VAL A 100 -3.45 -12.09 8.36
CA VAL A 100 -4.87 -11.75 8.19
C VAL A 100 -5.11 -10.25 8.38
N ASP A 101 -4.49 -9.63 9.39
CA ASP A 101 -4.66 -8.20 9.70
C ASP A 101 -3.62 -7.32 9.00
N LEU A 102 -3.36 -7.57 7.73
CA LEU A 102 -2.50 -6.71 6.93
C LEU A 102 -3.29 -5.49 6.43
N PRO A 103 -2.71 -4.27 6.50
CA PRO A 103 -3.39 -3.08 5.99
C PRO A 103 -3.72 -3.23 4.50
N ASP A 104 -4.96 -2.96 4.16
CA ASP A 104 -5.42 -2.98 2.77
C ASP A 104 -5.31 -1.57 2.16
N PRO A 105 -4.47 -1.39 1.11
CA PRO A 105 -4.30 -0.08 0.47
C PRO A 105 -5.59 0.45 -0.12
N ILE A 106 -6.42 -0.43 -0.71
CA ILE A 106 -7.69 -0.05 -1.34
C ILE A 106 -8.67 0.47 -0.29
N SER A 107 -8.74 -0.20 0.87
CA SER A 107 -9.58 0.24 1.99
C SER A 107 -9.17 1.62 2.52
N ASN A 108 -7.88 1.91 2.56
CA ASN A 108 -7.37 3.22 2.99
C ASN A 108 -7.67 4.30 1.94
N ASP A 109 -7.44 4.02 0.66
CA ASP A 109 -7.76 4.93 -0.45
C ASP A 109 -9.27 5.26 -0.46
N ILE A 110 -10.14 4.28 -0.21
CA ILE A 110 -11.60 4.47 -0.12
C ILE A 110 -11.97 5.38 1.07
N LYS A 111 -11.34 5.19 2.24
CA LYS A 111 -11.59 6.05 3.41
C LYS A 111 -11.18 7.48 3.16
N GLU A 112 -10.06 7.70 2.50
CA GLU A 112 -9.57 9.03 2.14
C GLU A 112 -10.53 9.73 1.17
N LEU A 113 -10.98 9.02 0.13
CA LEU A 113 -12.01 9.50 -0.80
C LEU A 113 -13.35 9.81 -0.11
N GLN A 114 -13.76 9.03 0.87
CA GLN A 114 -14.97 9.30 1.66
C GLN A 114 -14.86 10.59 2.48
N VAL A 115 -13.70 10.84 3.08
CA VAL A 115 -13.44 12.08 3.84
C VAL A 115 -13.46 13.29 2.92
N ASP A 116 -12.83 13.21 1.75
CA ASP A 116 -12.82 14.30 0.76
C ASP A 116 -14.22 14.56 0.19
N ASN A 117 -15.00 13.53 -0.05
CA ASN A 117 -16.39 13.66 -0.49
C ASN A 117 -17.26 14.39 0.55
N LEU A 118 -17.13 14.05 1.82
CA LEU A 118 -17.82 14.76 2.91
C LEU A 118 -17.41 16.24 3.02
N ARG A 119 -16.14 16.53 2.79
CA ARG A 119 -15.60 17.89 2.78
C ARG A 119 -16.16 18.72 1.63
N MET A 120 -16.23 18.13 0.43
CA MET A 120 -16.84 18.78 -0.72
C MET A 120 -18.33 19.02 -0.53
N HIS A 121 -19.05 18.07 0.06
CA HIS A 121 -20.48 18.22 0.35
C HIS A 121 -20.78 19.38 1.30
N LYS A 122 -19.97 19.51 2.37
CA LYS A 122 -20.09 20.66 3.29
C LYS A 122 -19.86 21.98 2.58
N LYS A 123 -18.87 22.04 1.71
CA LYS A 123 -18.53 23.26 0.96
C LYS A 123 -19.61 23.64 -0.04
N LEU A 124 -20.24 22.65 -0.68
CA LEU A 124 -21.40 22.86 -1.55
C LEU A 124 -22.59 23.43 -0.78
N MET A 125 -22.95 22.85 0.36
CA MET A 125 -24.04 23.37 1.20
C MET A 125 -23.78 24.80 1.68
N GLU A 126 -22.54 25.13 2.01
CA GLU A 126 -22.15 26.48 2.43
C GLU A 126 -22.29 27.50 1.29
N LEU A 127 -21.87 27.12 0.08
CA LEU A 127 -22.02 27.94 -1.12
C LEU A 127 -23.49 28.12 -1.52
N GLU A 128 -24.32 27.08 -1.41
CA GLU A 128 -25.76 27.16 -1.66
C GLU A 128 -26.46 28.13 -0.70
N ASN A 129 -26.08 28.09 0.59
CA ASN A 129 -26.60 29.02 1.59
C ASN A 129 -26.18 30.48 1.32
N GLN A 130 -24.93 30.69 0.92
CA GLN A 130 -24.44 32.01 0.53
C GLN A 130 -25.17 32.54 -0.70
N LEU A 131 -25.42 31.72 -1.71
CA LEU A 131 -26.20 32.08 -2.91
C LEU A 131 -27.63 32.44 -2.56
N LYS A 132 -28.28 31.70 -1.68
CA LYS A 132 -29.65 32.01 -1.21
C LYS A 132 -29.68 33.35 -0.48
N MET A 133 -28.70 33.65 0.37
CA MET A 133 -28.60 34.92 1.08
C MET A 133 -28.42 36.10 0.11
N VAL A 134 -27.56 35.97 -0.90
CA VAL A 134 -27.32 36.97 -1.91
C VAL A 134 -28.58 37.20 -2.77
N ALA A 135 -29.27 36.15 -3.19
CA ALA A 135 -30.50 36.24 -3.95
C ALA A 135 -31.61 36.93 -3.16
N HIS A 136 -31.79 36.65 -1.88
CA HIS A 136 -32.74 37.36 -1.02
C HIS A 136 -32.36 38.84 -0.82
N ALA A 137 -31.08 39.17 -0.71
CA ALA A 137 -30.62 40.54 -0.57
C ALA A 137 -30.84 41.38 -1.86
N GLN A 138 -30.76 40.73 -3.03
CA GLN A 138 -31.06 41.38 -4.30
C GLN A 138 -32.56 41.66 -4.48
N CYS A 139 -33.42 40.68 -4.19
CA CYS A 139 -34.87 40.86 -4.25
C CYS A 139 -35.38 41.98 -3.32
N ALA A 140 -34.81 42.05 -2.11
CA ALA A 140 -35.17 43.11 -1.15
C ALA A 140 -34.69 44.53 -1.54
N LYS A 141 -33.75 44.65 -2.48
CA LYS A 141 -33.34 45.95 -3.03
C LYS A 141 -34.26 46.40 -4.17
N GLU A 142 -34.72 45.47 -5.00
CA GLU A 142 -35.64 45.80 -6.10
C GLU A 142 -37.04 46.19 -5.61
N GLU A 143 -37.50 45.70 -4.45
CA GLU A 143 -38.75 46.11 -3.81
C GLU A 143 -38.71 47.50 -3.15
N LYS A 144 -37.52 48.05 -2.92
CA LYS A 144 -37.36 49.42 -2.32
C LYS A 144 -37.18 50.55 -3.35
N GLU A 145 -36.98 50.19 -4.60
CA GLU A 145 -36.83 51.15 -5.72
C GLU A 145 -38.10 51.33 -6.54
N GLN A 146 -39.22 50.68 -6.15
CA GLN A 146 -40.57 50.95 -6.67
C GLN A 146 -41.42 51.73 -5.67
#